data_f870fe42009a16b0edb0cac309cdfdb1
#
_entry.id   f870fe42009a16b0edb0cac309cdfdb1
#
_cell.length_a   1.000
_cell.length_b   1.000
_cell.length_c   1.000
_cell.angle_alpha   90.00
_cell.angle_beta   90.00
_cell.angle_gamma   90.00
#
_symmetry.space_group_name_H-M   'P 1'
#
loop_
_entity.id
_entity.type
_entity.pdbx_description
1 polymer ?
#
loop_
_entity_poly.entity_id
_entity_poly.type
_entity_poly.pdbx_seq_one_letter_code
_entity_poly.pdbx_strand_id
1 'polypeptide(L)'
;AELAIYETFAKAGIPQYTGADSFALNGAFLGYGVDYANLGVETANMAAQILLEGADPASTPVMTFDNGTATINTDICAELGYDYADVEAAFTDLCSRIVTLTTAESFDDIK
;
A
#
# COMPACT_ATOMS: atom_id res chain seq x y z
N ALA A 1 1.05 -3.30 -16.37
CA ALA A 1 -0.10 -4.20 -16.57
C ALA A 1 -1.40 -3.54 -16.09
N GLU A 2 -1.46 -2.97 -14.87
CA GLU A 2 -2.69 -2.38 -14.30
C GLU A 2 -3.27 -1.26 -15.18
N LEU A 3 -2.45 -0.33 -15.66
CA LEU A 3 -2.86 0.75 -16.57
C LEU A 3 -3.59 0.27 -17.85
N ALA A 4 -3.42 -0.98 -18.24
CA ALA A 4 -4.05 -1.53 -19.42
C ALA A 4 -5.45 -2.12 -19.14
N ILE A 5 -5.79 -2.38 -17.88
CA ILE A 5 -7.00 -3.12 -17.52
C ILE A 5 -7.95 -2.38 -16.57
N TYR A 6 -7.47 -1.39 -15.81
CA TYR A 6 -8.24 -0.77 -14.73
C TYR A 6 -9.57 -0.16 -15.19
N GLU A 7 -9.57 0.51 -16.36
CA GLU A 7 -10.81 1.10 -16.88
C GLU A 7 -11.89 0.06 -17.18
N THR A 8 -11.49 -1.12 -17.66
CA THR A 8 -12.43 -2.20 -17.95
C THR A 8 -13.11 -2.70 -16.68
N PHE A 9 -12.33 -2.88 -15.61
CA PHE A 9 -12.86 -3.30 -14.31
C PHE A 9 -13.70 -2.21 -13.65
N ALA A 10 -13.25 -0.96 -13.66
CA ALA A 10 -13.99 0.16 -13.10
C ALA A 10 -15.35 0.35 -13.79
N LYS A 11 -15.39 0.33 -15.13
CA LYS A 11 -16.63 0.42 -15.91
C LYS A 11 -17.57 -0.78 -15.68
N ALA A 12 -17.02 -1.94 -15.37
CA ALA A 12 -17.81 -3.11 -15.01
C ALA A 12 -18.31 -3.11 -13.56
N GLY A 13 -17.92 -2.12 -12.76
CA GLY A 13 -18.28 -2.02 -11.34
C GLY A 13 -17.53 -3.03 -10.47
N ILE A 14 -16.36 -3.50 -10.91
CA ILE A 14 -15.57 -4.54 -10.21
C ILE A 14 -14.39 -3.87 -9.49
N PRO A 15 -14.39 -3.81 -8.15
CA PRO A 15 -13.26 -3.28 -7.40
C PRO A 15 -12.06 -4.25 -7.47
N GLN A 16 -10.88 -3.70 -7.81
CA GLN A 16 -9.63 -4.44 -7.82
C GLN A 16 -8.85 -4.21 -6.53
N TYR A 17 -8.48 -5.28 -5.84
CA TYR A 17 -7.63 -5.29 -4.66
C TYR A 17 -6.26 -5.84 -5.02
N THR A 18 -5.21 -5.14 -4.64
CA THR A 18 -3.83 -5.46 -5.02
C THR A 18 -2.88 -5.44 -3.83
N GLY A 19 -1.68 -5.98 -4.01
CA GLY A 19 -0.67 -6.12 -2.97
C GLY A 19 0.32 -4.95 -2.85
N ALA A 20 0.12 -3.84 -3.58
CA ALA A 20 1.03 -2.70 -3.53
C ALA A 20 0.33 -1.38 -3.90
N ASP A 21 0.86 -0.28 -3.38
CA ASP A 21 0.43 1.09 -3.65
C ASP A 21 0.56 1.49 -5.13
N SER A 22 1.61 1.01 -5.81
CA SER A 22 1.83 1.28 -7.23
C SER A 22 0.70 0.76 -8.13
N PHE A 23 0.04 -0.32 -7.77
CA PHE A 23 -1.13 -0.79 -8.51
C PHE A 23 -2.36 0.09 -8.25
N ALA A 24 -2.55 0.58 -7.02
CA ALA A 24 -3.60 1.55 -6.73
C ALA A 24 -3.37 2.85 -7.50
N LEU A 25 -2.10 3.32 -7.59
CA LEU A 25 -1.72 4.47 -8.42
C LEU A 25 -2.11 4.27 -9.88
N ASN A 26 -1.86 3.09 -10.42
CA ASN A 26 -2.15 2.76 -11.81
C ASN A 26 -3.62 2.38 -12.09
N GLY A 27 -4.53 2.57 -11.15
CA GLY A 27 -5.96 2.46 -11.34
C GLY A 27 -6.65 1.30 -10.65
N ALA A 28 -5.98 0.52 -9.80
CA ALA A 28 -6.67 -0.40 -8.90
C ALA A 28 -7.42 0.39 -7.82
N PHE A 29 -8.52 -0.15 -7.32
CA PHE A 29 -9.32 0.49 -6.27
C PHE A 29 -8.53 0.64 -4.96
N LEU A 30 -7.87 -0.43 -4.54
CA LEU A 30 -7.13 -0.47 -3.29
C LEU A 30 -5.86 -1.30 -3.42
N GLY A 31 -4.75 -0.78 -2.94
CA GLY A 31 -3.51 -1.51 -2.71
C GLY A 31 -3.26 -1.68 -1.22
N TYR A 32 -3.06 -2.92 -0.77
CA TYR A 32 -2.66 -3.21 0.59
C TYR A 32 -1.23 -3.75 0.60
N GLY A 33 -0.32 -3.03 1.19
CA GLY A 33 1.10 -3.38 1.15
C GLY A 33 1.89 -2.83 2.33
N VAL A 34 3.18 -3.12 2.31
CA VAL A 34 4.12 -2.66 3.34
C VAL A 34 4.47 -1.18 3.10
N ASP A 35 4.57 -0.41 4.17
CA ASP A 35 5.21 0.90 4.14
C ASP A 35 6.73 0.71 3.95
N TYR A 36 7.21 0.95 2.74
CA TYR A 36 8.62 0.75 2.39
C TYR A 36 9.57 1.70 3.13
N ALA A 37 9.13 2.90 3.49
CA ALA A 37 9.95 3.82 4.29
C ALA A 37 10.17 3.25 5.69
N ASN A 38 9.12 2.75 6.33
CA ASN A 38 9.21 2.09 7.63
C ASN A 38 10.01 0.78 7.57
N LEU A 39 9.82 -0.01 6.51
CA LEU A 39 10.63 -1.22 6.28
C LEU A 39 12.12 -0.88 6.19
N GLY A 40 12.48 0.21 5.53
CA GLY A 40 13.86 0.70 5.45
C GLY A 40 14.42 1.07 6.83
N VAL A 41 13.65 1.78 7.65
CA VAL A 41 14.04 2.14 9.03
C VAL A 41 14.27 0.90 9.89
N GLU A 42 13.36 -0.06 9.88
CA GLU A 42 13.50 -1.29 10.67
C GLU A 42 14.65 -2.18 10.18
N THR A 43 14.89 -2.23 8.88
CA THR A 43 16.07 -2.91 8.31
C THR A 43 17.37 -2.26 8.79
N ALA A 44 17.43 -0.94 8.81
CA ALA A 44 18.59 -0.21 9.33
C ALA A 44 18.80 -0.44 10.84
N ASN A 45 17.71 -0.50 11.62
CA ASN A 45 17.77 -0.82 13.05
C ASN A 45 18.36 -2.22 13.29
N MET A 46 17.92 -3.23 12.53
CA MET A 46 18.48 -4.59 12.61
C MET A 46 19.97 -4.61 12.24
N ALA A 47 20.36 -3.91 11.18
CA ALA A 47 21.76 -3.80 10.77
C ALA A 47 22.61 -3.13 11.86
N ALA A 48 22.10 -2.08 12.50
CA ALA A 48 22.80 -1.39 13.61
C ALA A 48 22.98 -2.32 14.82
N GLN A 49 21.98 -3.11 15.17
CA GLN A 49 22.11 -4.10 16.26
C GLN A 49 23.24 -5.10 16.00
N ILE A 50 23.40 -5.57 14.77
CA ILE A 50 24.46 -6.51 14.39
C ILE A 50 25.82 -5.79 14.35
N LEU A 51 25.91 -4.66 13.67
CA LEU A 51 27.19 -3.99 13.38
C LEU A 51 27.73 -3.17 14.57
N LEU A 52 26.87 -2.58 15.38
CA LEU A 52 27.23 -1.65 16.45
C LEU A 52 27.06 -2.26 17.85
N GLU A 53 26.06 -3.10 18.05
CA GLU A 53 25.70 -3.65 19.36
C GLU A 53 26.13 -5.11 19.54
N GLY A 54 26.72 -5.71 18.51
CA GLY A 54 27.29 -7.07 18.58
C GLY A 54 26.25 -8.20 18.56
N ALA A 55 25.05 -7.96 18.09
CA ALA A 55 24.07 -9.02 17.90
C ALA A 55 24.57 -10.06 16.89
N ASP A 56 24.39 -11.35 17.22
CA ASP A 56 24.80 -12.44 16.34
C ASP A 56 23.77 -12.65 15.22
N PRO A 57 24.16 -12.52 13.94
CA PRO A 57 23.25 -12.75 12.82
C PRO A 57 22.62 -14.15 12.83
N ALA A 58 23.37 -15.16 13.29
CA ALA A 58 22.89 -16.54 13.34
C ALA A 58 21.73 -16.76 14.34
N SER A 59 21.63 -15.89 15.35
CA SER A 59 20.58 -15.93 16.37
C SER A 59 19.56 -14.80 16.23
N THR A 60 19.70 -13.95 15.22
CA THR A 60 18.75 -12.88 14.92
C THR A 60 17.63 -13.41 14.01
N PRO A 61 16.38 -13.51 14.50
CA PRO A 61 15.29 -14.06 13.69
C PRO A 61 14.92 -13.14 12.53
N VAL A 62 14.35 -13.74 11.50
CA VAL A 62 13.71 -12.98 10.43
C VAL A 62 12.53 -12.19 11.01
N MET A 63 12.48 -10.89 10.74
CA MET A 63 11.34 -10.07 11.09
C MET A 63 10.30 -10.06 9.96
N THR A 64 9.05 -10.23 10.34
CA THR A 64 7.90 -10.02 9.46
C THR A 64 7.17 -8.74 9.85
N PHE A 65 6.61 -8.05 8.87
CA PHE A 65 5.89 -6.80 9.08
C PHE A 65 4.39 -7.03 8.99
N ASP A 66 3.67 -6.75 10.08
CA ASP A 66 2.20 -6.67 10.10
C ASP A 66 1.70 -5.24 9.85
N ASN A 67 2.59 -4.36 9.43
CA ASN A 67 2.34 -2.94 9.27
C ASN A 67 1.88 -2.64 7.85
N GLY A 68 0.67 -3.10 7.51
CA GLY A 68 0.07 -2.88 6.20
C GLY A 68 -0.51 -1.47 6.06
N THR A 69 -0.21 -0.84 4.92
CA THR A 69 -0.81 0.42 4.49
C THR A 69 -1.88 0.12 3.44
N ALA A 70 -3.11 0.56 3.66
CA ALA A 70 -4.15 0.57 2.65
C ALA A 70 -4.04 1.87 1.83
N THR A 71 -3.75 1.74 0.55
CA THR A 71 -3.71 2.86 -0.40
C THR A 71 -4.97 2.83 -1.25
N ILE A 72 -5.83 3.83 -1.10
CA ILE A 72 -7.13 3.92 -1.77
C ILE A 72 -7.03 4.91 -2.92
N ASN A 73 -7.39 4.46 -4.12
CA ASN A 73 -7.53 5.33 -5.28
C ASN A 73 -8.91 6.00 -5.23
N THR A 74 -8.93 7.31 -5.02
CA THR A 74 -10.16 8.09 -4.85
C THR A 74 -10.91 8.30 -6.16
N ASP A 75 -10.23 8.31 -7.31
CA ASP A 75 -10.89 8.39 -8.62
C ASP A 75 -11.68 7.11 -8.88
N ILE A 76 -11.08 5.96 -8.62
CA ILE A 76 -11.73 4.66 -8.81
C ILE A 76 -12.83 4.43 -7.77
N CYS A 77 -12.62 4.89 -6.53
CA CYS A 77 -13.64 4.87 -5.49
C CYS A 77 -14.92 5.61 -5.96
N ALA A 78 -14.76 6.80 -6.52
CA ALA A 78 -15.86 7.58 -7.06
C ALA A 78 -16.52 6.93 -8.30
N GLU A 79 -15.71 6.38 -9.22
CA GLU A 79 -16.21 5.70 -10.42
C GLU A 79 -17.03 4.43 -10.07
N LEU A 80 -16.64 3.71 -9.03
CA LEU A 80 -17.38 2.56 -8.50
C LEU A 80 -18.64 2.97 -7.72
N GLY A 81 -18.83 4.26 -7.44
CA GLY A 81 -19.96 4.77 -6.69
C GLY A 81 -19.87 4.52 -5.18
N TYR A 82 -18.68 4.30 -4.65
CA TYR A 82 -18.45 4.12 -3.21
C TYR A 82 -18.27 5.47 -2.51
N ASP A 83 -18.81 5.59 -1.30
CA ASP A 83 -18.49 6.70 -0.41
C ASP A 83 -17.12 6.43 0.25
N TYR A 84 -16.21 7.39 0.12
CA TYR A 84 -14.85 7.24 0.68
C TYR A 84 -14.87 7.06 2.21
N ALA A 85 -15.75 7.76 2.92
CA ALA A 85 -15.84 7.65 4.37
C ALA A 85 -16.24 6.24 4.83
N ASP A 86 -17.13 5.58 4.09
CA ASP A 86 -17.52 4.19 4.37
C ASP A 86 -16.35 3.22 4.09
N VAL A 87 -15.60 3.45 3.00
CA VAL A 87 -14.41 2.65 2.68
C VAL A 87 -13.33 2.84 3.75
N GLU A 88 -13.02 4.08 4.12
CA GLU A 88 -12.04 4.39 5.17
C GLU A 88 -12.41 3.71 6.50
N ALA A 89 -13.66 3.83 6.91
CA ALA A 89 -14.16 3.19 8.14
C ALA A 89 -14.02 1.66 8.11
N ALA A 90 -14.27 1.03 6.96
CA ALA A 90 -14.15 -0.41 6.80
C ALA A 90 -12.71 -0.92 6.94
N PHE A 91 -11.71 -0.09 6.57
CA PHE A 91 -10.29 -0.48 6.61
C PHE A 91 -9.53 0.04 7.83
N THR A 92 -10.09 0.98 8.60
CA THR A 92 -9.41 1.61 9.75
C THR A 92 -8.89 0.59 10.78
N ASP A 93 -9.66 -0.45 11.08
CA ASP A 93 -9.27 -1.47 12.05
C ASP A 93 -8.43 -2.62 11.44
N LEU A 94 -8.29 -2.64 10.11
CA LEU A 94 -7.63 -3.73 9.38
C LEU A 94 -6.19 -3.40 8.97
N CYS A 95 -5.79 -2.14 9.04
CA CYS A 95 -4.47 -1.70 8.60
C CYS A 95 -3.89 -0.65 9.56
N SER A 96 -2.57 -0.50 9.51
CA SER A 96 -1.86 0.46 10.37
C SER A 96 -1.98 1.90 9.87
N ARG A 97 -2.24 2.06 8.58
CA ARG A 97 -2.30 3.37 7.93
C ARG A 97 -3.20 3.32 6.70
N ILE A 98 -3.92 4.40 6.45
CA ILE A 98 -4.68 4.62 5.22
C ILE A 98 -4.06 5.82 4.49
N VAL A 99 -3.83 5.67 3.20
CA VAL A 99 -3.31 6.70 2.30
C VAL A 99 -4.25 6.81 1.10
N THR A 100 -4.43 8.00 0.58
CA THR A 100 -5.22 8.23 -0.64
C THR A 100 -4.32 8.74 -1.76
N LEU A 101 -4.70 8.39 -2.99
CA LEU A 101 -4.11 8.92 -4.20
C LEU A 101 -5.14 8.96 -5.33
N THR A 102 -4.77 9.62 -6.42
CA THR A 102 -5.50 9.64 -7.68
C THR A 102 -4.77 8.80 -8.73
N THR A 103 -5.46 8.43 -9.80
CA THR A 103 -4.86 7.62 -10.87
C THR A 103 -3.76 8.39 -11.60
N ALA A 104 -2.57 7.80 -11.71
CA ALA A 104 -1.43 8.34 -12.44
C ALA A 104 -0.53 7.23 -12.99
N GLU A 105 0.36 7.54 -13.91
CA GLU A 105 1.34 6.59 -14.44
C GLU A 105 2.48 6.35 -13.45
N SER A 106 2.94 7.43 -12.80
CA SER A 106 4.01 7.37 -11.81
C SER A 106 3.70 8.24 -10.59
N PHE A 107 4.40 8.02 -9.48
CA PHE A 107 4.27 8.85 -8.28
C PHE A 107 4.71 10.30 -8.49
N ASP A 108 5.58 10.55 -9.48
CA ASP A 108 6.02 11.91 -9.81
C ASP A 108 4.93 12.73 -10.50
N ASP A 109 3.88 12.08 -11.01
CA ASP A 109 2.75 12.73 -11.69
C ASP A 109 1.64 13.18 -10.72
N ILE A 110 1.72 12.77 -9.46
CA ILE A 110 0.78 13.20 -8.42
C ILE A 110 1.15 14.63 -7.99
N LYS A 111 0.22 15.55 -8.14
CA LYS A 111 0.39 16.94 -7.75
C LYS A 111 -0.16 17.21 -6.35
#